data_1a98b2450ff25fa2b3835e1ffbd54d5e
#
_entry.id   1a98b2450ff25fa2b3835e1ffbd54d5e
#
_cell.length_a   1.000
_cell.length_b   1.000
_cell.length_c   1.000
_cell.angle_alpha   90.00
_cell.angle_beta   90.00
_cell.angle_gamma   90.00
#
_symmetry.space_group_name_H-M   'P 1'
#
loop_
_entity.id
_entity.type
_entity.pdbx_description
1 polymer ?
#
loop_
_entity_poly.entity_id
_entity_poly.type
_entity_poly.pdbx_seq_one_letter_code
_entity_poly.pdbx_strand_id
1 'polypeptide(L)'
;MRRFDIGPTQTDKAVALTRQTLEKYQVLVYLAFIAMGLALGSALPQRVGVLEALLWPLLGALLYVTFTQVPLMQLRAAWRDTRFLAAAVVGNFVLLPLVAWGLASLFVTEPAVRLGLLLVLLVPCTDWFITFSHLGGGKAQYAIAFAPVSLLLQLALLPLYLWLFVDESLRLALVQRELLLAFAGLILLPLLLAFITEKWAQGHLKRAAGIERLGWLPVPLLALVVFSIAATQVNVVAGSLPLLGGLLLTFIGFLLLAAALARLLASLWKLPTAQGRVLAFSLGTRNSFVVLPLALSLPASYELAVVVVVFQSLVELIGMAFFLWWVPRRLFPAVG
;
A
#
# COMPACT_ATOMS: atom_id res chain seq x y z
N MET A 1 -34.60 1.88 -21.57
CA MET A 1 -34.55 1.91 -20.10
C MET A 1 -33.80 3.19 -19.67
N ARG A 2 -34.52 4.22 -19.21
CA ARG A 2 -33.96 5.52 -18.82
C ARG A 2 -33.17 5.35 -17.53
N ARG A 3 -31.88 5.62 -17.55
CA ARG A 3 -31.09 5.83 -16.33
C ARG A 3 -31.63 7.07 -15.62
N PHE A 4 -32.26 6.89 -14.49
CA PHE A 4 -32.47 7.99 -13.54
C PHE A 4 -31.08 8.35 -12.98
N ASP A 5 -30.52 9.42 -13.47
CA ASP A 5 -29.33 10.07 -12.97
C ASP A 5 -29.75 10.81 -11.68
N ILE A 6 -29.75 10.07 -10.56
CA ILE A 6 -29.93 10.68 -9.25
C ILE A 6 -28.55 11.25 -8.90
N GLY A 7 -28.37 12.53 -9.17
CA GLY A 7 -27.14 13.24 -8.79
C GLY A 7 -26.83 13.04 -7.30
N PRO A 8 -25.54 13.09 -6.91
CA PRO A 8 -25.11 12.82 -5.55
C PRO A 8 -25.85 13.73 -4.55
N THR A 9 -26.36 13.14 -3.47
CA THR A 9 -27.05 13.86 -2.39
C THR A 9 -26.07 14.81 -1.67
N GLN A 10 -26.59 15.81 -0.95
CA GLN A 10 -25.73 16.71 -0.14
C GLN A 10 -24.88 15.93 0.88
N THR A 11 -25.41 14.83 1.41
CA THR A 11 -24.70 13.94 2.34
C THR A 11 -23.53 13.23 1.64
N ASP A 12 -23.72 12.78 0.40
CA ASP A 12 -22.67 12.11 -0.36
C ASP A 12 -21.55 13.08 -0.75
N LYS A 13 -21.89 14.35 -1.05
CA LYS A 13 -20.91 15.42 -1.27
C LYS A 13 -20.11 15.77 -0.01
N ALA A 14 -20.77 15.85 1.15
CA ALA A 14 -20.10 16.12 2.43
C ALA A 14 -19.16 14.98 2.82
N VAL A 15 -19.56 13.72 2.64
CA VAL A 15 -18.70 12.54 2.89
C VAL A 15 -17.51 12.51 1.94
N ALA A 16 -17.70 12.81 0.67
CA ALA A 16 -16.63 12.87 -0.32
C ALA A 16 -15.62 14.00 -0.01
N LEU A 17 -16.10 15.19 0.41
CA LEU A 17 -15.26 16.30 0.85
C LEU A 17 -14.42 15.92 2.08
N THR A 18 -15.01 15.24 3.04
CA THR A 18 -14.30 14.78 4.25
C THR A 18 -13.21 13.76 3.91
N ARG A 19 -13.49 12.80 3.03
CA ARG A 19 -12.53 11.81 2.54
C ARG A 19 -11.35 12.48 1.83
N GLN A 20 -11.61 13.35 0.86
CA GLN A 20 -10.57 14.07 0.11
C GLN A 20 -9.70 14.95 1.02
N THR A 21 -10.30 15.58 2.02
CA THR A 21 -9.58 16.40 3.00
C THR A 21 -8.66 15.54 3.86
N LEU A 22 -9.13 14.39 4.35
CA LEU A 22 -8.31 13.43 5.11
C LEU A 22 -7.16 12.88 4.26
N GLU A 23 -7.43 12.44 3.04
CA GLU A 23 -6.41 11.95 2.11
C GLU A 23 -5.37 13.03 1.76
N LYS A 24 -5.79 14.30 1.66
CA LYS A 24 -4.87 15.43 1.41
C LYS A 24 -3.91 15.68 2.57
N TYR A 25 -4.37 15.57 3.81
CA TYR A 25 -3.59 15.87 5.01
C TYR A 25 -3.11 14.60 5.75
N GLN A 26 -3.26 13.42 5.17
CA GLN A 26 -2.95 12.13 5.81
C GLN A 26 -1.51 12.04 6.34
N VAL A 27 -0.52 12.62 5.64
CA VAL A 27 0.88 12.64 6.13
C VAL A 27 0.97 13.35 7.48
N LEU A 28 0.34 14.53 7.59
CA LEU A 28 0.35 15.29 8.84
C LEU A 28 -0.39 14.55 9.96
N VAL A 29 -1.51 13.87 9.62
CA VAL A 29 -2.25 13.04 10.57
C VAL A 29 -1.36 11.91 11.07
N TYR A 30 -0.68 11.17 10.19
CA TYR A 30 0.19 10.06 10.61
C TYR A 30 1.38 10.54 11.44
N LEU A 31 2.04 11.63 11.05
CA LEU A 31 3.13 12.21 11.83
C LEU A 31 2.68 12.65 13.22
N ALA A 32 1.50 13.28 13.33
CA ALA A 32 0.94 13.67 14.61
C ALA A 32 0.63 12.45 15.49
N PHE A 33 0.03 11.40 14.93
CA PHE A 33 -0.29 10.17 15.65
C PHE A 33 0.98 9.38 16.04
N ILE A 34 2.00 9.34 15.21
CA ILE A 34 3.32 8.78 15.55
C ILE A 34 3.95 9.56 16.72
N ALA A 35 3.98 10.89 16.65
CA ALA A 35 4.53 11.72 17.71
C ALA A 35 3.77 11.52 19.04
N MET A 36 2.44 11.48 19.01
CA MET A 36 1.62 11.18 20.19
C MET A 36 1.88 9.77 20.73
N GLY A 37 2.03 8.78 19.84
CA GLY A 37 2.36 7.40 20.21
C GLY A 37 3.71 7.31 20.92
N LEU A 38 4.75 7.92 20.35
CA LEU A 38 6.09 7.97 20.95
C LEU A 38 6.04 8.68 22.32
N ALA A 39 5.33 9.80 22.44
CA ALA A 39 5.18 10.52 23.68
C ALA A 39 4.46 9.66 24.74
N LEU A 40 3.38 8.97 24.37
CA LEU A 40 2.65 8.08 25.28
C LEU A 40 3.51 6.89 25.73
N GLY A 41 4.17 6.23 24.78
CA GLY A 41 5.01 5.06 25.07
C GLY A 41 6.22 5.40 25.94
N SER A 42 6.82 6.59 25.75
CA SER A 42 7.92 7.06 26.60
C SER A 42 7.45 7.48 28.00
N ALA A 43 6.25 8.08 28.12
CA ALA A 43 5.72 8.55 29.39
C ALA A 43 5.08 7.44 30.25
N LEU A 44 4.43 6.45 29.60
CA LEU A 44 3.63 5.42 30.27
C LEU A 44 3.91 4.01 29.74
N PRO A 45 5.15 3.51 29.80
CA PRO A 45 5.54 2.22 29.20
C PRO A 45 4.75 1.02 29.76
N GLN A 46 4.26 1.12 31.00
CA GLN A 46 3.48 0.04 31.63
C GLN A 46 2.04 -0.10 31.11
N ARG A 47 1.52 0.89 30.38
CA ARG A 47 0.14 0.91 29.85
C ARG A 47 0.03 0.54 28.37
N VAL A 48 1.13 0.36 27.68
CA VAL A 48 1.13 0.08 26.23
C VAL A 48 0.63 -1.33 25.87
N GLY A 49 0.58 -2.28 26.80
CA GLY A 49 0.09 -3.64 26.54
C GLY A 49 -1.34 -3.71 26.02
N VAL A 50 -2.21 -2.76 26.41
CA VAL A 50 -3.57 -2.66 25.84
C VAL A 50 -3.53 -2.27 24.36
N LEU A 51 -2.60 -1.38 23.97
CA LEU A 51 -2.43 -0.96 22.59
C LEU A 51 -1.89 -2.09 21.73
N GLU A 52 -0.99 -2.91 22.27
CA GLU A 52 -0.48 -4.10 21.59
C GLU A 52 -1.59 -5.11 21.31
N ALA A 53 -2.46 -5.40 22.29
CA ALA A 53 -3.62 -6.25 22.10
C ALA A 53 -4.63 -5.69 21.08
N LEU A 54 -4.82 -4.36 21.06
CA LEU A 54 -5.73 -3.69 20.15
C LEU A 54 -5.19 -3.62 18.71
N LEU A 55 -3.88 -3.71 18.52
CA LEU A 55 -3.23 -3.60 17.22
C LEU A 55 -3.75 -4.64 16.22
N TRP A 56 -3.93 -5.90 16.65
CA TRP A 56 -4.38 -6.99 15.78
C TRP A 56 -5.80 -6.79 15.23
N PRO A 57 -6.82 -6.47 16.04
CA PRO A 57 -8.15 -6.17 15.51
C PRO A 57 -8.18 -4.90 14.66
N LEU A 58 -7.36 -3.87 14.98
CA LEU A 58 -7.25 -2.68 14.14
C LEU A 58 -6.67 -3.00 12.76
N LEU A 59 -5.64 -3.85 12.69
CA LEU A 59 -5.08 -4.32 11.41
C LEU A 59 -6.09 -5.13 10.60
N GLY A 60 -6.82 -6.04 11.25
CA GLY A 60 -7.88 -6.81 10.59
C GLY A 60 -8.98 -5.91 10.02
N ALA A 61 -9.42 -4.91 10.79
CA ALA A 61 -10.40 -3.93 10.34
C ALA A 61 -9.86 -3.06 9.19
N LEU A 62 -8.61 -2.59 9.31
CA LEU A 62 -7.94 -1.81 8.26
C LEU A 62 -7.89 -2.59 6.96
N LEU A 63 -7.43 -3.85 7.00
CA LEU A 63 -7.32 -4.69 5.80
C LEU A 63 -8.69 -5.02 5.20
N TYR A 64 -9.67 -5.34 6.03
CA TYR A 64 -11.04 -5.56 5.56
C TYR A 64 -11.58 -4.34 4.81
N VAL A 65 -11.50 -3.17 5.42
CA VAL A 65 -11.98 -1.92 4.80
C VAL A 65 -11.22 -1.61 3.52
N THR A 66 -9.90 -1.75 3.52
CA THR A 66 -9.05 -1.53 2.34
C THR A 66 -9.42 -2.49 1.20
N PHE A 67 -9.60 -3.78 1.50
CA PHE A 67 -9.98 -4.77 0.47
C PHE A 67 -11.41 -4.55 -0.08
N THR A 68 -12.35 -3.99 0.72
CA THR A 68 -13.67 -3.62 0.18
C THR A 68 -13.61 -2.48 -0.84
N GLN A 69 -12.53 -1.70 -0.87
CA GLN A 69 -12.33 -0.66 -1.88
C GLN A 69 -11.75 -1.20 -3.20
N VAL A 70 -11.26 -2.46 -3.22
CA VAL A 70 -10.76 -3.12 -4.43
C VAL A 70 -11.91 -3.84 -5.13
N PRO A 71 -12.26 -3.48 -6.38
CA PRO A 71 -13.39 -4.07 -7.09
C PRO A 71 -13.06 -5.47 -7.65
N LEU A 72 -13.04 -6.49 -6.79
CA LEU A 72 -12.66 -7.87 -7.14
C LEU A 72 -13.53 -8.46 -8.25
N MET A 73 -14.81 -8.07 -8.30
CA MET A 73 -15.76 -8.53 -9.33
C MET A 73 -15.46 -7.94 -10.72
N GLN A 74 -14.64 -6.91 -10.82
CA GLN A 74 -14.27 -6.25 -12.09
C GLN A 74 -13.00 -6.84 -12.73
N LEU A 75 -12.49 -7.96 -12.25
CA LEU A 75 -11.26 -8.60 -12.74
C LEU A 75 -11.23 -8.75 -14.27
N ARG A 76 -12.39 -9.07 -14.88
CA ARG A 76 -12.50 -9.20 -16.35
C ARG A 76 -12.25 -7.89 -17.10
N ALA A 77 -12.43 -6.73 -16.47
CA ALA A 77 -12.20 -5.45 -17.12
C ALA A 77 -10.72 -5.19 -17.44
N ALA A 78 -9.79 -5.79 -16.68
CA ALA A 78 -8.36 -5.69 -16.91
C ALA A 78 -7.93 -6.24 -18.29
N TRP A 79 -8.62 -7.27 -18.78
CA TRP A 79 -8.31 -7.91 -20.07
C TRP A 79 -8.76 -7.12 -21.30
N ARG A 80 -9.43 -5.98 -21.12
CA ARG A 80 -9.84 -5.13 -22.24
C ARG A 80 -8.66 -4.39 -22.90
N ASP A 81 -7.59 -4.15 -22.12
CA ASP A 81 -6.36 -3.51 -22.64
C ASP A 81 -5.14 -4.34 -22.22
N THR A 82 -4.83 -5.34 -23.02
CA THR A 82 -3.73 -6.27 -22.78
C THR A 82 -2.35 -5.60 -22.81
N ARG A 83 -2.18 -4.49 -23.54
CA ARG A 83 -0.90 -3.75 -23.59
C ARG A 83 -0.61 -3.08 -22.26
N PHE A 84 -1.61 -2.36 -21.71
CA PHE A 84 -1.47 -1.75 -20.41
C PHE A 84 -1.30 -2.81 -19.31
N LEU A 85 -2.11 -3.89 -19.37
CA LEU A 85 -2.03 -4.98 -18.40
C LEU A 85 -0.63 -5.63 -18.42
N ALA A 86 -0.09 -5.95 -19.59
CA ALA A 86 1.24 -6.54 -19.73
C ALA A 86 2.33 -5.60 -19.17
N ALA A 87 2.30 -4.32 -19.52
CA ALA A 87 3.25 -3.34 -19.00
C ALA A 87 3.18 -3.21 -17.47
N ALA A 88 1.97 -3.18 -16.91
CA ALA A 88 1.75 -3.08 -15.46
C ALA A 88 2.19 -4.35 -14.72
N VAL A 89 1.90 -5.55 -15.26
CA VAL A 89 2.32 -6.83 -14.68
C VAL A 89 3.84 -6.98 -14.75
N VAL A 90 4.45 -6.77 -15.90
CA VAL A 90 5.91 -6.86 -16.06
C VAL A 90 6.61 -5.85 -15.16
N GLY A 91 6.11 -4.62 -15.11
CA GLY A 91 6.67 -3.57 -14.26
C GLY A 91 6.62 -3.93 -12.77
N ASN A 92 5.43 -4.25 -12.26
CA ASN A 92 5.23 -4.49 -10.83
C ASN A 92 5.73 -5.86 -10.33
N PHE A 93 5.68 -6.90 -11.18
CA PHE A 93 5.92 -8.28 -10.76
C PHE A 93 7.15 -8.95 -11.38
N VAL A 94 7.89 -8.24 -12.25
CA VAL A 94 9.17 -8.73 -12.76
C VAL A 94 10.27 -7.69 -12.49
N LEU A 95 10.13 -6.48 -13.02
CA LEU A 95 11.21 -5.50 -12.97
C LEU A 95 11.40 -4.88 -11.58
N LEU A 96 10.31 -4.45 -10.92
CA LEU A 96 10.42 -3.86 -9.57
C LEU A 96 10.85 -4.84 -8.49
N PRO A 97 10.47 -6.13 -8.50
CA PRO A 97 11.07 -7.12 -7.59
C PRO A 97 12.59 -7.24 -7.76
N LEU A 98 13.11 -7.19 -8.98
CA LEU A 98 14.55 -7.19 -9.22
C LEU A 98 15.22 -5.90 -8.73
N VAL A 99 14.58 -4.74 -8.92
CA VAL A 99 15.03 -3.47 -8.34
C VAL A 99 15.03 -3.53 -6.82
N ALA A 100 13.96 -4.02 -6.19
CA ALA A 100 13.87 -4.16 -4.74
C ALA A 100 14.97 -5.08 -4.19
N TRP A 101 15.18 -6.22 -4.82
CA TRP A 101 16.26 -7.13 -4.48
C TRP A 101 17.65 -6.47 -4.64
N GLY A 102 17.88 -5.76 -5.75
CA GLY A 102 19.13 -5.04 -5.98
C GLY A 102 19.40 -3.96 -4.94
N LEU A 103 18.39 -3.12 -4.61
CA LEU A 103 18.50 -2.11 -3.57
C LEU A 103 18.74 -2.73 -2.19
N ALA A 104 18.04 -3.81 -1.85
CA ALA A 104 18.21 -4.52 -0.59
C ALA A 104 19.60 -5.14 -0.47
N SER A 105 20.13 -5.70 -1.55
CA SER A 105 21.42 -6.37 -1.56
C SER A 105 22.61 -5.41 -1.57
N LEU A 106 22.47 -4.25 -2.22
CA LEU A 106 23.58 -3.29 -2.38
C LEU A 106 23.68 -2.28 -1.23
N PHE A 107 22.54 -1.89 -0.64
CA PHE A 107 22.49 -0.77 0.30
C PHE A 107 22.11 -1.16 1.73
N VAL A 108 21.69 -2.41 1.97
CA VAL A 108 21.21 -2.84 3.29
C VAL A 108 21.93 -4.10 3.76
N THR A 109 22.68 -3.96 4.85
CA THR A 109 23.43 -5.05 5.47
C THR A 109 22.69 -5.72 6.63
N GLU A 110 21.84 -4.95 7.34
CA GLU A 110 21.06 -5.44 8.49
C GLU A 110 19.91 -6.36 8.03
N PRO A 111 19.85 -7.62 8.46
CA PRO A 111 18.88 -8.60 7.98
C PRO A 111 17.42 -8.18 8.22
N ALA A 112 17.11 -7.58 9.37
CA ALA A 112 15.76 -7.12 9.69
C ALA A 112 15.32 -5.96 8.80
N VAL A 113 16.21 -5.01 8.53
CA VAL A 113 15.98 -3.88 7.62
C VAL A 113 15.82 -4.37 6.19
N ARG A 114 16.67 -5.31 5.75
CA ARG A 114 16.59 -5.93 4.43
C ARG A 114 15.27 -6.65 4.22
N LEU A 115 14.79 -7.41 5.21
CA LEU A 115 13.50 -8.08 5.15
C LEU A 115 12.36 -7.08 5.09
N GLY A 116 12.34 -6.04 5.94
CA GLY A 116 11.32 -4.99 5.92
C GLY A 116 11.25 -4.28 4.57
N LEU A 117 12.42 -3.96 3.98
CA LEU A 117 12.52 -3.35 2.65
C LEU A 117 11.96 -4.27 1.56
N LEU A 118 12.32 -5.55 1.56
CA LEU A 118 11.79 -6.52 0.61
C LEU A 118 10.27 -6.68 0.78
N LEU A 119 9.78 -6.86 2.02
CA LEU A 119 8.36 -6.99 2.30
C LEU A 119 7.57 -5.83 1.67
N VAL A 120 7.98 -4.60 1.91
CA VAL A 120 7.20 -3.45 1.45
C VAL A 120 7.38 -3.16 -0.04
N LEU A 121 8.56 -3.30 -0.61
CA LEU A 121 8.80 -2.97 -2.02
C LEU A 121 8.30 -4.04 -3.00
N LEU A 122 8.11 -5.29 -2.56
CA LEU A 122 7.60 -6.38 -3.41
C LEU A 122 6.10 -6.34 -3.63
N VAL A 123 5.35 -5.57 -2.82
CA VAL A 123 3.89 -5.60 -2.81
C VAL A 123 3.33 -4.28 -3.35
N PRO A 124 2.79 -4.24 -4.59
CA PRO A 124 2.25 -3.02 -5.18
C PRO A 124 0.95 -2.56 -4.49
N CYS A 125 0.71 -1.25 -4.47
CA CYS A 125 -0.52 -0.67 -3.94
C CYS A 125 -1.74 -1.07 -4.78
N THR A 126 -2.90 -1.25 -4.13
CA THR A 126 -4.15 -1.67 -4.80
C THR A 126 -5.30 -0.69 -4.62
N ASP A 127 -5.15 0.34 -3.79
CA ASP A 127 -6.18 1.32 -3.46
C ASP A 127 -5.73 2.77 -3.73
N TRP A 128 -4.72 3.27 -3.04
CA TRP A 128 -4.29 4.66 -3.15
C TRP A 128 -3.78 5.06 -4.54
N PHE A 129 -3.14 4.14 -5.27
CA PHE A 129 -2.68 4.44 -6.61
C PHE A 129 -3.83 4.80 -7.58
N ILE A 130 -5.07 4.37 -7.30
CA ILE A 130 -6.25 4.73 -8.07
C ILE A 130 -6.51 6.24 -7.92
N THR A 131 -6.52 6.72 -6.67
CA THR A 131 -6.71 8.14 -6.35
C THR A 131 -5.58 8.99 -6.94
N PHE A 132 -4.32 8.60 -6.73
CA PHE A 132 -3.17 9.32 -7.29
C PHE A 132 -3.17 9.32 -8.83
N SER A 133 -3.55 8.21 -9.45
CA SER A 133 -3.69 8.14 -10.92
C SER A 133 -4.73 9.12 -11.44
N HIS A 134 -5.87 9.23 -10.76
CA HIS A 134 -6.93 10.18 -11.13
C HIS A 134 -6.47 11.63 -10.97
N LEU A 135 -5.91 11.98 -9.81
CA LEU A 135 -5.41 13.32 -9.51
C LEU A 135 -4.24 13.74 -10.42
N GLY A 136 -3.39 12.78 -10.81
CA GLY A 136 -2.29 12.98 -11.74
C GLY A 136 -2.70 13.02 -13.22
N GLY A 137 -4.00 13.06 -13.53
CA GLY A 137 -4.53 13.14 -14.89
C GLY A 137 -4.39 11.85 -15.70
N GLY A 138 -4.27 10.71 -15.02
CA GLY A 138 -4.42 9.38 -15.61
C GLY A 138 -5.90 8.99 -15.74
N LYS A 139 -6.19 8.00 -16.56
CA LYS A 139 -7.55 7.43 -16.68
C LYS A 139 -7.75 6.37 -15.58
N ALA A 140 -8.44 6.73 -14.48
CA ALA A 140 -8.67 5.88 -13.32
C ALA A 140 -9.26 4.49 -13.65
N GLN A 141 -9.99 4.35 -14.76
CA GLN A 141 -10.53 3.06 -15.22
C GLN A 141 -9.46 1.97 -15.39
N TYR A 142 -8.23 2.32 -15.78
CA TYR A 142 -7.12 1.37 -15.91
C TYR A 142 -6.57 0.97 -14.54
N ALA A 143 -6.49 1.92 -13.62
CA ALA A 143 -6.11 1.64 -12.24
C ALA A 143 -7.13 0.73 -11.56
N ILE A 144 -8.43 1.05 -11.67
CA ILE A 144 -9.54 0.25 -11.14
C ILE A 144 -9.54 -1.17 -11.71
N ALA A 145 -9.30 -1.32 -13.02
CA ALA A 145 -9.24 -2.62 -13.67
C ALA A 145 -8.01 -3.44 -13.24
N PHE A 146 -6.86 -2.79 -13.00
CA PHE A 146 -5.62 -3.46 -12.62
C PHE A 146 -5.58 -3.84 -11.12
N ALA A 147 -6.23 -3.08 -10.24
CA ALA A 147 -6.20 -3.28 -8.80
C ALA A 147 -6.50 -4.74 -8.36
N PRO A 148 -7.59 -5.40 -8.81
CA PRO A 148 -7.85 -6.79 -8.43
C PRO A 148 -6.83 -7.79 -8.98
N VAL A 149 -6.28 -7.55 -10.19
CA VAL A 149 -5.18 -8.37 -10.73
C VAL A 149 -3.95 -8.24 -9.86
N SER A 150 -3.59 -6.99 -9.53
CA SER A 150 -2.45 -6.68 -8.67
C SER A 150 -2.58 -7.33 -7.30
N LEU A 151 -3.76 -7.25 -6.67
CA LEU A 151 -4.02 -7.85 -5.36
C LEU A 151 -3.84 -9.38 -5.37
N LEU A 152 -4.38 -10.07 -6.36
CA LEU A 152 -4.25 -11.52 -6.45
C LEU A 152 -2.82 -11.96 -6.77
N LEU A 153 -2.15 -11.26 -7.69
CA LEU A 153 -0.77 -11.59 -8.05
C LEU A 153 0.21 -11.34 -6.89
N GLN A 154 0.07 -10.23 -6.14
CA GLN A 154 0.96 -9.97 -5.00
C GLN A 154 0.82 -11.02 -3.90
N LEU A 155 -0.41 -11.49 -3.60
CA LEU A 155 -0.62 -12.51 -2.59
C LEU A 155 -0.05 -13.88 -3.03
N ALA A 156 -0.15 -14.20 -4.32
CA ALA A 156 0.41 -15.44 -4.87
C ALA A 156 1.93 -15.41 -4.99
N LEU A 157 2.51 -14.26 -5.39
CA LEU A 157 3.93 -14.13 -5.70
C LEU A 157 4.79 -13.72 -4.51
N LEU A 158 4.22 -13.08 -3.47
CA LEU A 158 4.98 -12.65 -2.30
C LEU A 158 5.73 -13.81 -1.61
N PRO A 159 5.12 -14.98 -1.33
CA PRO A 159 5.86 -16.12 -0.79
C PRO A 159 7.01 -16.57 -1.68
N LEU A 160 6.81 -16.57 -3.01
CA LEU A 160 7.83 -16.94 -3.98
C LEU A 160 9.02 -15.96 -3.96
N TYR A 161 8.75 -14.65 -3.94
CA TYR A 161 9.83 -13.65 -3.88
C TYR A 161 10.60 -13.74 -2.57
N LEU A 162 9.91 -13.91 -1.44
CA LEU A 162 10.58 -14.09 -0.15
C LEU A 162 11.47 -15.34 -0.18
N TRP A 163 10.98 -16.45 -0.75
CA TRP A 163 11.77 -17.65 -0.91
C TRP A 163 13.01 -17.45 -1.80
N LEU A 164 12.90 -16.64 -2.87
CA LEU A 164 14.00 -16.38 -3.81
C LEU A 164 15.03 -15.38 -3.27
N PHE A 165 14.58 -14.34 -2.57
CA PHE A 165 15.42 -13.17 -2.25
C PHE A 165 15.96 -13.15 -0.81
N VAL A 166 15.44 -14.03 0.03
CA VAL A 166 15.75 -14.11 1.45
C VAL A 166 16.72 -15.28 1.70
N ASP A 167 17.67 -15.07 2.61
CA ASP A 167 18.66 -16.06 2.99
C ASP A 167 18.03 -17.27 3.71
N GLU A 168 18.72 -18.43 3.73
CA GLU A 168 18.18 -19.69 4.22
C GLU A 168 17.73 -19.63 5.69
N SER A 169 18.47 -18.95 6.55
CA SER A 169 18.12 -18.74 7.96
C SER A 169 16.78 -18.02 8.12
N LEU A 170 16.53 -17.05 7.25
CA LEU A 170 15.30 -16.27 7.24
C LEU A 170 14.12 -17.03 6.61
N ARG A 171 14.37 -17.91 5.64
CA ARG A 171 13.35 -18.78 5.06
C ARG A 171 12.72 -19.68 6.12
N LEU A 172 13.51 -20.20 7.04
CA LEU A 172 13.03 -21.01 8.16
C LEU A 172 12.11 -20.20 9.09
N ALA A 173 12.43 -18.93 9.34
CA ALA A 173 11.56 -18.02 10.10
C ALA A 173 10.25 -17.72 9.39
N LEU A 174 10.25 -17.62 8.05
CA LEU A 174 9.05 -17.34 7.24
C LEU A 174 8.07 -18.52 7.15
N VAL A 175 8.52 -19.75 7.40
CA VAL A 175 7.67 -20.95 7.38
C VAL A 175 7.10 -21.27 8.77
N GLN A 176 7.36 -20.44 9.78
CA GLN A 176 6.81 -20.63 11.12
C GLN A 176 5.27 -20.55 11.11
N ARG A 177 4.67 -21.40 11.95
CA ARG A 177 3.21 -21.52 12.06
C ARG A 177 2.54 -20.17 12.36
N GLU A 178 3.17 -19.34 13.20
CA GLU A 178 2.69 -18.03 13.60
C GLU A 178 2.51 -17.09 12.40
N LEU A 179 3.51 -17.06 11.49
CA LEU A 179 3.45 -16.23 10.30
C LEU A 179 2.37 -16.71 9.31
N LEU A 180 2.23 -18.03 9.17
CA LEU A 180 1.18 -18.61 8.31
C LEU A 180 -0.22 -18.33 8.88
N LEU A 181 -0.40 -18.38 10.19
CA LEU A 181 -1.66 -18.02 10.86
C LEU A 181 -1.95 -16.53 10.75
N ALA A 182 -0.93 -15.66 10.88
CA ALA A 182 -1.09 -14.23 10.67
C ALA A 182 -1.48 -13.93 9.21
N PHE A 183 -0.82 -14.56 8.24
CA PHE A 183 -1.18 -14.43 6.83
C PHE A 183 -2.62 -14.87 6.55
N ALA A 184 -3.00 -16.03 7.05
CA ALA A 184 -4.36 -16.56 6.87
C ALA A 184 -5.42 -15.70 7.58
N GLY A 185 -5.18 -15.34 8.85
CA GLY A 185 -6.14 -14.61 9.68
C GLY A 185 -6.23 -13.12 9.37
N LEU A 186 -5.12 -12.47 9.06
CA LEU A 186 -5.09 -11.01 8.85
C LEU A 186 -5.10 -10.59 7.37
N ILE A 187 -4.82 -11.50 6.44
CA ILE A 187 -4.86 -11.16 5.02
C ILE A 187 -5.95 -11.95 4.30
N LEU A 188 -5.92 -13.29 4.34
CA LEU A 188 -6.88 -14.09 3.58
C LEU A 188 -8.30 -13.99 4.12
N LEU A 189 -8.50 -13.97 5.44
CA LEU A 189 -9.83 -13.83 6.04
C LEU A 189 -10.48 -12.48 5.74
N PRO A 190 -9.85 -11.31 5.98
CA PRO A 190 -10.40 -10.02 5.57
C PRO A 190 -10.67 -9.92 4.06
N LEU A 191 -9.79 -10.49 3.22
CA LEU A 191 -10.00 -10.54 1.78
C LEU A 191 -11.25 -11.34 1.41
N LEU A 192 -11.44 -12.52 2.01
CA LEU A 192 -12.62 -13.34 1.81
C LEU A 192 -13.90 -12.60 2.26
N LEU A 193 -13.86 -11.97 3.43
CA LEU A 193 -14.98 -11.18 3.93
C LEU A 193 -15.29 -9.99 3.02
N ALA A 194 -14.27 -9.30 2.53
CA ALA A 194 -14.45 -8.19 1.57
C ALA A 194 -15.09 -8.68 0.26
N PHE A 195 -14.65 -9.80 -0.28
CA PHE A 195 -15.25 -10.42 -1.47
C PHE A 195 -16.72 -10.81 -1.25
N ILE A 196 -17.04 -11.41 -0.11
CA ILE A 196 -18.43 -11.75 0.26
C ILE A 196 -19.27 -10.48 0.36
N THR A 197 -18.74 -9.42 0.97
CA THR A 197 -19.41 -8.13 1.12
C THR A 197 -19.66 -7.47 -0.24
N GLU A 198 -18.68 -7.47 -1.14
CA GLU A 198 -18.83 -6.96 -2.51
C GLU A 198 -19.93 -7.73 -3.26
N LYS A 199 -19.90 -9.07 -3.18
CA LYS A 199 -20.91 -9.94 -3.79
C LYS A 199 -22.31 -9.68 -3.22
N TRP A 200 -22.42 -9.50 -1.90
CA TRP A 200 -23.70 -9.18 -1.23
C TRP A 200 -24.26 -7.80 -1.63
N ALA A 201 -23.39 -6.85 -1.94
CA ALA A 201 -23.79 -5.52 -2.38
C ALA A 201 -24.15 -5.46 -3.88
N GLN A 202 -23.78 -6.48 -4.65
CA GLN A 202 -24.02 -6.53 -6.09
C GLN A 202 -25.50 -6.41 -6.42
N GLY A 203 -25.84 -5.49 -7.32
CA GLY A 203 -27.23 -5.21 -7.72
C GLY A 203 -28.05 -4.38 -6.72
N HIS A 204 -27.49 -3.97 -5.58
CA HIS A 204 -28.17 -3.20 -4.55
C HIS A 204 -27.49 -1.84 -4.32
N LEU A 205 -28.03 -0.76 -4.90
CA LEU A 205 -27.45 0.59 -4.83
C LEU A 205 -27.17 1.07 -3.39
N LYS A 206 -28.10 0.83 -2.45
CA LYS A 206 -27.93 1.24 -1.03
C LYS A 206 -26.76 0.53 -0.36
N ARG A 207 -26.54 -0.76 -0.66
CA ARG A 207 -25.42 -1.56 -0.09
C ARG A 207 -24.09 -1.13 -0.71
N ALA A 208 -24.06 -0.90 -2.02
CA ALA A 208 -22.87 -0.38 -2.71
C ALA A 208 -22.45 1.00 -2.16
N ALA A 209 -23.41 1.91 -1.96
CA ALA A 209 -23.16 3.20 -1.32
C ALA A 209 -22.65 3.06 0.12
N GLY A 210 -23.07 2.03 0.87
CA GLY A 210 -22.51 1.69 2.19
C GLY A 210 -21.06 1.33 2.13
N ILE A 211 -20.64 0.49 1.17
CA ILE A 211 -19.24 0.11 0.96
C ILE A 211 -18.40 1.34 0.57
N GLU A 212 -18.91 2.18 -0.32
CA GLU A 212 -18.21 3.41 -0.73
C GLU A 212 -17.97 4.35 0.46
N ARG A 213 -18.94 4.46 1.38
CA ARG A 213 -18.80 5.25 2.62
C ARG A 213 -17.71 4.70 3.55
N LEU A 214 -17.44 3.41 3.56
CA LEU A 214 -16.32 2.85 4.34
C LEU A 214 -14.95 3.36 3.84
N GLY A 215 -14.86 3.87 2.62
CA GLY A 215 -13.61 4.34 2.02
C GLY A 215 -12.96 5.54 2.74
N TRP A 216 -13.60 6.19 3.74
CA TRP A 216 -12.97 7.19 4.58
C TRP A 216 -12.24 6.60 5.80
N LEU A 217 -12.53 5.34 6.17
CA LEU A 217 -11.97 4.69 7.36
C LEU A 217 -10.48 4.29 7.24
N PRO A 218 -9.89 3.98 6.07
CA PRO A 218 -8.48 3.57 5.98
C PRO A 218 -7.52 4.57 6.64
N VAL A 219 -7.72 5.87 6.43
CA VAL A 219 -6.83 6.90 7.00
C VAL A 219 -6.88 6.93 8.53
N PRO A 220 -8.03 7.05 9.22
CA PRO A 220 -8.07 7.04 10.68
C PRO A 220 -7.68 5.68 11.29
N LEU A 221 -8.01 4.55 10.66
CA LEU A 221 -7.58 3.24 11.14
C LEU A 221 -6.06 3.10 11.07
N LEU A 222 -5.43 3.52 9.97
CA LEU A 222 -3.99 3.51 9.88
C LEU A 222 -3.34 4.46 10.88
N ALA A 223 -3.92 5.65 11.10
CA ALA A 223 -3.43 6.57 12.12
C ALA A 223 -3.39 5.92 13.51
N LEU A 224 -4.44 5.18 13.87
CA LEU A 224 -4.49 4.41 15.13
C LEU A 224 -3.46 3.26 15.16
N VAL A 225 -3.26 2.58 14.03
CA VAL A 225 -2.26 1.51 13.91
C VAL A 225 -0.85 2.08 14.10
N VAL A 226 -0.47 3.15 13.39
CA VAL A 226 0.88 3.73 13.52
C VAL A 226 1.09 4.38 14.88
N PHE A 227 0.05 4.95 15.50
CA PHE A 227 0.08 5.39 16.90
C PHE A 227 0.39 4.24 17.85
N SER A 228 -0.31 3.12 17.71
CA SER A 228 -0.11 1.94 18.57
C SER A 228 1.30 1.37 18.41
N ILE A 229 1.78 1.24 17.16
CA ILE A 229 3.16 0.79 16.86
C ILE A 229 4.18 1.75 17.48
N ALA A 230 4.02 3.06 17.29
CA ALA A 230 4.93 4.06 17.84
C ALA A 230 4.97 4.02 19.37
N ALA A 231 3.81 3.80 20.03
CA ALA A 231 3.72 3.70 21.49
C ALA A 231 4.36 2.41 22.03
N THR A 232 4.18 1.27 21.35
CA THR A 232 4.70 -0.02 21.81
C THR A 232 6.18 -0.23 21.46
N GLN A 233 6.69 0.42 20.42
CA GLN A 233 8.05 0.21 19.90
C GLN A 233 8.96 1.45 20.01
N VAL A 234 8.79 2.28 21.05
CA VAL A 234 9.58 3.52 21.24
C VAL A 234 11.07 3.28 21.18
N ASN A 235 11.57 2.25 21.88
CA ASN A 235 13.01 1.94 21.93
C ASN A 235 13.56 1.54 20.56
N VAL A 236 12.78 0.76 19.79
CA VAL A 236 13.16 0.32 18.43
C VAL A 236 13.22 1.52 17.50
N VAL A 237 12.22 2.41 17.55
CA VAL A 237 12.18 3.63 16.75
C VAL A 237 13.34 4.57 17.11
N ALA A 238 13.58 4.82 18.39
CA ALA A 238 14.67 5.68 18.86
C ALA A 238 16.05 5.13 18.43
N GLY A 239 16.26 3.82 18.55
CA GLY A 239 17.49 3.14 18.13
C GLY A 239 17.71 3.11 16.61
N SER A 240 16.64 3.25 15.82
CA SER A 240 16.70 3.18 14.35
C SER A 240 16.97 4.51 13.65
N LEU A 241 16.97 5.64 14.37
CA LEU A 241 17.19 6.98 13.78
C LEU A 241 18.42 7.08 12.86
N PRO A 242 19.57 6.49 13.18
CA PRO A 242 20.75 6.53 12.30
C PRO A 242 20.53 5.82 10.95
N LEU A 243 19.62 4.83 10.90
CA LEU A 243 19.31 4.05 9.70
C LEU A 243 18.37 4.80 8.75
N LEU A 244 17.55 5.74 9.27
CA LEU A 244 16.51 6.41 8.49
C LEU A 244 17.08 7.21 7.32
N GLY A 245 18.26 7.79 7.45
CA GLY A 245 18.92 8.54 6.38
C GLY A 245 19.26 7.68 5.17
N GLY A 246 19.83 6.50 5.39
CA GLY A 246 20.13 5.53 4.32
C GLY A 246 18.85 4.96 3.69
N LEU A 247 17.84 4.66 4.52
CA LEU A 247 16.54 4.20 4.06
C LEU A 247 15.81 5.24 3.21
N LEU A 248 15.87 6.51 3.61
CA LEU A 248 15.29 7.61 2.83
C LEU A 248 15.88 7.66 1.42
N LEU A 249 17.22 7.59 1.30
CA LEU A 249 17.89 7.57 0.00
C LEU A 249 17.51 6.33 -0.82
N THR A 250 17.39 5.18 -0.18
CA THR A 250 16.96 3.93 -0.83
C THR A 250 15.54 4.04 -1.38
N PHE A 251 14.60 4.60 -0.61
CA PHE A 251 13.22 4.77 -1.05
C PHE A 251 13.06 5.86 -2.11
N ILE A 252 13.83 6.96 -2.04
CA ILE A 252 13.89 7.95 -3.12
C ILE A 252 14.44 7.30 -4.38
N GLY A 253 15.52 6.52 -4.29
CA GLY A 253 16.10 5.76 -5.40
C GLY A 253 15.08 4.83 -6.03
N PHE A 254 14.31 4.11 -5.20
CA PHE A 254 13.22 3.26 -5.68
C PHE A 254 12.17 4.04 -6.46
N LEU A 255 11.71 5.18 -5.95
CA LEU A 255 10.70 6.03 -6.64
C LEU A 255 11.21 6.54 -7.99
N LEU A 256 12.47 6.96 -8.05
CA LEU A 256 13.09 7.41 -9.30
C LEU A 256 13.22 6.27 -10.32
N LEU A 257 13.65 5.09 -9.88
CA LEU A 257 13.72 3.89 -10.73
C LEU A 257 12.34 3.44 -11.20
N ALA A 258 11.32 3.47 -10.32
CA ALA A 258 9.94 3.18 -10.69
C ALA A 258 9.41 4.14 -11.76
N ALA A 259 9.70 5.43 -11.65
CA ALA A 259 9.33 6.43 -12.66
C ALA A 259 10.06 6.19 -14.00
N ALA A 260 11.36 5.90 -13.95
CA ALA A 260 12.15 5.58 -15.15
C ALA A 260 11.61 4.32 -15.85
N LEU A 261 11.32 3.26 -15.08
CA LEU A 261 10.71 2.05 -15.60
C LEU A 261 9.31 2.31 -16.18
N ALA A 262 8.49 3.14 -15.54
CA ALA A 262 7.19 3.52 -16.08
C ALA A 262 7.32 4.19 -17.44
N ARG A 263 8.29 5.08 -17.60
CA ARG A 263 8.56 5.76 -18.87
C ARG A 263 9.04 4.79 -19.93
N LEU A 264 9.97 3.90 -19.58
CA LEU A 264 10.52 2.87 -20.47
C LEU A 264 9.41 1.93 -20.95
N LEU A 265 8.64 1.35 -20.02
CA LEU A 265 7.57 0.42 -20.35
C LEU A 265 6.46 1.08 -21.17
N ALA A 266 6.05 2.30 -20.82
CA ALA A 266 5.07 3.03 -21.61
C ALA A 266 5.54 3.27 -23.04
N SER A 267 6.83 3.53 -23.25
CA SER A 267 7.43 3.66 -24.60
C SER A 267 7.44 2.33 -25.34
N LEU A 268 7.90 1.24 -24.69
CA LEU A 268 7.99 -0.09 -25.31
C LEU A 268 6.62 -0.64 -25.73
N TRP A 269 5.60 -0.47 -24.87
CA TRP A 269 4.23 -0.90 -25.18
C TRP A 269 3.41 0.16 -25.94
N LYS A 270 4.03 1.30 -26.29
CA LYS A 270 3.38 2.42 -27.00
C LYS A 270 2.09 2.85 -26.33
N LEU A 271 2.13 2.99 -24.98
CA LEU A 271 0.96 3.38 -24.20
C LEU A 271 0.64 4.86 -24.39
N PRO A 272 -0.65 5.23 -24.51
CA PRO A 272 -1.07 6.63 -24.48
C PRO A 272 -0.65 7.33 -23.17
N THR A 273 -0.43 8.64 -23.23
CA THR A 273 0.01 9.46 -22.08
C THR A 273 -0.80 9.21 -20.81
N ALA A 274 -2.12 9.11 -20.93
CA ALA A 274 -2.99 8.88 -19.76
C ALA A 274 -2.79 7.49 -19.11
N GLN A 275 -2.44 6.45 -19.88
CA GLN A 275 -2.06 5.14 -19.37
C GLN A 275 -0.66 5.15 -18.76
N GLY A 276 0.29 5.85 -19.38
CA GLY A 276 1.63 6.04 -18.85
C GLY A 276 1.62 6.70 -17.48
N ARG A 277 0.74 7.67 -17.25
CA ARG A 277 0.53 8.29 -15.93
C ARG A 277 0.03 7.26 -14.89
N VAL A 278 -0.98 6.44 -15.25
CA VAL A 278 -1.47 5.36 -14.37
C VAL A 278 -0.34 4.38 -14.04
N LEU A 279 0.45 4.00 -15.05
CA LEU A 279 1.59 3.09 -14.86
C LEU A 279 2.63 3.69 -13.89
N ALA A 280 2.95 4.99 -14.01
CA ALA A 280 3.89 5.66 -13.10
C ALA A 280 3.41 5.63 -11.63
N PHE A 281 2.14 5.91 -11.38
CA PHE A 281 1.58 5.82 -10.03
C PHE A 281 1.51 4.38 -9.53
N SER A 282 1.17 3.42 -10.39
CA SER A 282 1.15 2.00 -10.03
C SER A 282 2.55 1.48 -9.65
N LEU A 283 3.58 1.84 -10.41
CA LEU A 283 4.95 1.41 -10.12
C LEU A 283 5.56 2.15 -8.93
N GLY A 284 5.13 3.39 -8.66
CA GLY A 284 5.64 4.21 -7.55
C GLY A 284 5.03 3.90 -6.19
N THR A 285 3.87 3.25 -6.13
CA THR A 285 3.15 3.00 -4.87
C THR A 285 3.24 1.56 -4.40
N ARG A 286 3.39 1.37 -3.08
CA ARG A 286 3.54 0.06 -2.42
C ARG A 286 2.43 -0.17 -1.39
N ASN A 287 2.16 -1.42 -1.05
CA ASN A 287 1.07 -1.80 -0.13
C ASN A 287 1.59 -2.12 1.27
N SER A 288 1.97 -1.09 2.01
CA SER A 288 2.47 -1.24 3.39
C SER A 288 1.45 -1.90 4.30
N PHE A 289 0.13 -1.74 4.06
CA PHE A 289 -0.92 -2.29 4.92
C PHE A 289 -0.98 -3.80 4.89
N VAL A 290 -0.81 -4.41 3.71
CA VAL A 290 -0.83 -5.86 3.55
C VAL A 290 0.39 -6.50 4.20
N VAL A 291 1.55 -5.85 4.17
CA VAL A 291 2.79 -6.42 4.71
C VAL A 291 3.02 -6.09 6.18
N LEU A 292 2.37 -5.06 6.73
CA LEU A 292 2.54 -4.66 8.12
C LEU A 292 2.17 -5.77 9.12
N PRO A 293 1.05 -6.51 8.96
CA PRO A 293 0.76 -7.67 9.81
C PRO A 293 1.83 -8.77 9.75
N LEU A 294 2.41 -8.99 8.57
CA LEU A 294 3.49 -9.95 8.40
C LEU A 294 4.75 -9.48 9.13
N ALA A 295 5.11 -8.20 8.99
CA ALA A 295 6.26 -7.63 9.70
C ALA A 295 6.11 -7.71 11.22
N LEU A 296 4.91 -7.45 11.75
CA LEU A 296 4.60 -7.55 13.19
C LEU A 296 4.57 -9.00 13.73
N SER A 297 4.38 -9.99 12.84
CA SER A 297 4.38 -11.41 13.21
C SER A 297 5.77 -12.04 13.19
N LEU A 298 6.80 -11.29 12.78
CA LEU A 298 8.18 -11.76 12.76
C LEU A 298 8.72 -11.91 14.19
N PRO A 299 9.74 -12.77 14.40
CA PRO A 299 10.46 -12.84 15.67
C PRO A 299 11.05 -11.48 16.08
N ALA A 300 11.26 -11.28 17.40
CA ALA A 300 11.77 -10.02 17.96
C ALA A 300 13.09 -9.54 17.32
N SER A 301 13.94 -10.44 16.82
CA SER A 301 15.15 -10.10 16.07
C SER A 301 14.88 -9.32 14.76
N TYR A 302 13.62 -9.25 14.30
CA TYR A 302 13.20 -8.56 13.07
C TYR A 302 12.28 -7.38 13.31
N GLU A 303 12.17 -6.86 14.53
CA GLU A 303 11.30 -5.71 14.86
C GLU A 303 11.59 -4.48 14.00
N LEU A 304 12.84 -4.26 13.58
CA LEU A 304 13.21 -3.17 12.67
C LEU A 304 12.47 -3.24 11.32
N ALA A 305 12.01 -4.40 10.88
CA ALA A 305 11.22 -4.52 9.67
C ALA A 305 9.92 -3.69 9.73
N VAL A 306 9.29 -3.60 10.91
CA VAL A 306 8.08 -2.79 11.13
C VAL A 306 8.37 -1.30 10.92
N VAL A 307 9.49 -0.81 11.49
CA VAL A 307 9.93 0.58 11.33
C VAL A 307 10.18 0.91 9.87
N VAL A 308 10.83 0.00 9.14
CA VAL A 308 11.09 0.15 7.68
C VAL A 308 9.79 0.27 6.90
N VAL A 309 8.80 -0.59 7.17
CA VAL A 309 7.49 -0.58 6.48
C VAL A 309 6.72 0.72 6.76
N VAL A 310 6.68 1.16 8.03
CA VAL A 310 6.01 2.42 8.40
C VAL A 310 6.74 3.62 7.81
N PHE A 311 8.07 3.65 7.90
CA PHE A 311 8.86 4.76 7.34
C PHE A 311 8.72 4.85 5.82
N GLN A 312 8.70 3.71 5.11
CA GLN A 312 8.46 3.69 3.66
C GLN A 312 7.12 4.33 3.30
N SER A 313 6.04 4.05 4.03
CA SER A 313 4.73 4.64 3.74
C SER A 313 4.72 6.17 3.86
N LEU A 314 5.46 6.74 4.81
CA LEU A 314 5.61 8.19 4.93
C LEU A 314 6.41 8.79 3.77
N VAL A 315 7.53 8.16 3.41
CA VAL A 315 8.36 8.60 2.26
C VAL A 315 7.56 8.49 0.96
N GLU A 316 6.80 7.43 0.78
CA GLU A 316 5.94 7.24 -0.38
C GLU A 316 4.89 8.35 -0.52
N LEU A 317 4.19 8.69 0.56
CA LEU A 317 3.17 9.73 0.52
C LEU A 317 3.74 11.09 0.12
N ILE A 318 4.92 11.44 0.65
CA ILE A 318 5.65 12.65 0.25
C ILE A 318 6.07 12.54 -1.24
N GLY A 319 6.60 11.39 -1.63
CA GLY A 319 6.97 11.10 -3.01
C GLY A 319 5.79 11.17 -3.97
N MET A 320 4.62 10.69 -3.57
CA MET A 320 3.39 10.79 -4.39
C MET A 320 2.89 12.22 -4.52
N ALA A 321 3.03 13.05 -3.49
CA ALA A 321 2.75 14.49 -3.60
C ALA A 321 3.67 15.15 -4.67
N PHE A 322 4.96 14.78 -4.70
CA PHE A 322 5.88 15.19 -5.75
C PHE A 322 5.48 14.61 -7.11
N PHE A 323 5.09 13.34 -7.20
CA PHE A 323 4.66 12.69 -8.45
C PHE A 323 3.41 13.35 -9.05
N LEU A 324 2.45 13.81 -8.25
CA LEU A 324 1.28 14.54 -8.71
C LEU A 324 1.65 15.82 -9.47
N TRP A 325 2.75 16.46 -9.10
CA TRP A 325 3.28 17.61 -9.81
C TRP A 325 4.14 17.21 -11.01
N TRP A 326 5.06 16.25 -10.82
CA TRP A 326 6.12 15.92 -11.77
C TRP A 326 5.64 15.03 -12.94
N VAL A 327 4.84 13.99 -12.65
CA VAL A 327 4.38 13.03 -13.66
C VAL A 327 3.61 13.69 -14.79
N PRO A 328 2.56 14.52 -14.54
CA PRO A 328 1.79 15.13 -15.63
C PRO A 328 2.53 16.26 -16.35
N ARG A 329 3.54 16.88 -15.74
CA ARG A 329 4.25 18.02 -16.33
C ARG A 329 5.53 17.65 -17.05
N ARG A 330 6.23 16.61 -16.59
CA ARG A 330 7.57 16.27 -17.09
C ARG A 330 7.69 14.84 -17.60
N LEU A 331 7.17 13.86 -16.85
CA LEU A 331 7.33 12.46 -17.22
C LEU A 331 6.38 12.06 -18.36
N PHE A 332 5.11 12.49 -18.27
CA PHE A 332 4.06 12.24 -19.26
C PHE A 332 3.26 13.52 -19.53
N PRO A 333 3.85 14.54 -20.20
CA PRO A 333 3.16 15.78 -20.52
C PRO A 333 1.96 15.49 -21.42
N ALA A 334 0.93 16.35 -21.34
CA ALA A 334 -0.17 16.32 -22.29
C ALA A 334 0.41 16.62 -23.70
N VAL A 335 0.03 15.83 -24.66
CA VAL A 335 0.29 16.16 -26.07
C VAL A 335 -0.67 17.30 -26.39
N GLY A 336 -0.13 18.49 -26.70
CA GLY A 336 -0.89 19.68 -27.06
C GLY A 336 -1.68 19.46 -28.34
#